data_a2c6e24b3bf24405f1520a8f2b7ca185
#
_entry.id   a2c6e24b3bf24405f1520a8f2b7ca185
#
_cell.length_a   1.000
_cell.length_b   1.000
_cell.length_c   1.000
_cell.angle_alpha   90.00
_cell.angle_beta   90.00
_cell.angle_gamma   90.00
#
_symmetry.space_group_name_H-M   'P 1'
#
loop_
_entity.id
_entity.type
_entity.pdbx_description
1 polymer ?
#
loop_
_entity_poly.entity_id
_entity_poly.type
_entity_poly.pdbx_seq_one_letter_code
_entity_poly.pdbx_strand_id
1 'polypeptide(L)'
;MFPELTRSVWDGVLGQERAVSGLTRSASSAVHAYLFVGPPGSTKDVAARAFAALLLTGLDDADSRDARLALGREHPDVLEVERVGARISGDQVKDIIKFASLAPVEGSRKVMVLHDFHLLDAEGAARLLKTIEEPPPSTAFVILADQVPPELVTVASRCVRIDFRAVPTELIQDVLVAEGVAAGTAVVAATSAGGDVDRARLLATDPGLIERRAAFASVPNRLDGTGSAVVTVCDELTALIEAAAAPLLARQTTEVAELEARVAAMGERGSGRKALEDRHKRERSEEHTSELQSH
;
A
#
# COMPACT_ATOMS: atom_id res chain seq x y z
N MET A 1 25.64 -15.23 28.61
CA MET A 1 25.35 -14.11 27.68
C MET A 1 24.64 -14.72 26.49
N PHE A 2 23.32 -14.67 26.49
CA PHE A 2 22.52 -15.13 25.36
C PHE A 2 22.72 -14.11 24.24
N PRO A 3 22.97 -14.51 23.00
CA PRO A 3 22.96 -13.56 21.88
C PRO A 3 21.59 -12.89 21.87
N GLU A 4 21.54 -11.57 21.88
CA GLU A 4 20.33 -10.82 21.56
C GLU A 4 19.86 -11.35 20.22
N LEU A 5 18.63 -11.87 20.16
CA LEU A 5 17.99 -12.30 18.91
C LEU A 5 17.79 -11.04 18.09
N THR A 6 18.69 -10.82 17.13
CA THR A 6 18.56 -9.72 16.16
C THR A 6 17.22 -9.89 15.42
N ARG A 7 16.44 -8.83 15.34
CA ARG A 7 15.18 -8.87 14.61
C ARG A 7 15.45 -9.02 13.11
N SER A 8 14.76 -9.94 12.47
CA SER A 8 14.87 -10.12 11.03
C SER A 8 14.18 -8.97 10.29
N VAL A 9 14.73 -8.53 9.15
CA VAL A 9 14.06 -7.58 8.26
C VAL A 9 12.73 -8.15 7.72
N TRP A 10 12.56 -9.47 7.77
CA TRP A 10 11.39 -10.19 7.27
C TRP A 10 10.27 -10.38 8.29
N ASP A 11 10.43 -9.95 9.55
CA ASP A 11 9.45 -10.21 10.63
C ASP A 11 8.03 -9.74 10.33
N GLY A 12 7.88 -8.71 9.48
CA GLY A 12 6.56 -8.23 9.04
C GLY A 12 5.99 -8.93 7.80
N VAL A 13 6.72 -9.88 7.18
CA VAL A 13 6.31 -10.58 5.96
C VAL A 13 5.58 -11.87 6.32
N LEU A 14 4.27 -11.90 6.16
CA LEU A 14 3.41 -12.95 6.69
C LEU A 14 3.07 -14.00 5.64
N GLY A 15 3.34 -15.29 5.93
CA GLY A 15 2.92 -16.43 5.11
C GLY A 15 3.58 -16.51 3.72
N GLN A 16 4.79 -15.93 3.55
CA GLN A 16 5.48 -15.82 2.26
C GLN A 16 6.86 -16.49 2.27
N GLU A 17 7.02 -17.62 2.94
CA GLU A 17 8.31 -18.29 3.18
C GLU A 17 9.09 -18.56 1.90
N ARG A 18 8.38 -18.90 0.80
CA ARG A 18 9.01 -19.14 -0.51
C ARG A 18 9.58 -17.86 -1.12
N ALA A 19 8.81 -16.77 -1.04
CA ALA A 19 9.24 -15.47 -1.55
C ALA A 19 10.45 -14.96 -0.74
N VAL A 20 10.36 -14.98 0.60
CA VAL A 20 11.44 -14.61 1.52
C VAL A 20 12.70 -15.42 1.24
N SER A 21 12.61 -16.74 1.20
CA SER A 21 13.75 -17.62 0.91
C SER A 21 14.37 -17.34 -0.47
N GLY A 22 13.55 -17.06 -1.49
CA GLY A 22 14.01 -16.69 -2.82
C GLY A 22 14.76 -15.35 -2.84
N LEU A 23 14.19 -14.34 -2.20
CA LEU A 23 14.76 -12.99 -2.12
C LEU A 23 16.06 -12.96 -1.31
N THR A 24 16.10 -13.65 -0.17
CA THR A 24 17.31 -13.76 0.66
C THR A 24 18.47 -14.37 -0.12
N ARG A 25 18.23 -15.45 -0.87
CA ARG A 25 19.27 -16.03 -1.72
C ARG A 25 19.69 -15.11 -2.85
N SER A 26 18.77 -14.36 -3.43
CA SER A 26 19.03 -13.48 -4.55
C SER A 26 19.80 -12.22 -4.14
N ALA A 27 19.76 -11.81 -2.89
CA ALA A 27 20.40 -10.59 -2.41
C ALA A 27 21.92 -10.60 -2.59
N SER A 28 22.59 -11.76 -2.47
CA SER A 28 24.04 -11.90 -2.63
C SER A 28 24.53 -11.68 -4.07
N SER A 29 23.64 -11.90 -5.07
CA SER A 29 23.91 -11.66 -6.49
C SER A 29 22.70 -10.97 -7.14
N ALA A 30 22.31 -9.85 -6.53
CA ALA A 30 21.09 -9.16 -6.91
C ALA A 30 21.14 -8.67 -8.36
N VAL A 31 20.05 -8.94 -9.09
CA VAL A 31 19.80 -8.39 -10.42
C VAL A 31 19.20 -6.99 -10.34
N HIS A 32 19.07 -6.34 -11.47
CA HIS A 32 18.62 -4.95 -11.55
C HIS A 32 17.11 -4.76 -11.39
N ALA A 33 16.27 -5.80 -11.59
CA ALA A 33 14.82 -5.65 -11.51
C ALA A 33 14.12 -6.91 -10.98
N TYR A 34 13.19 -6.68 -10.07
CA TYR A 34 12.30 -7.69 -9.47
C TYR A 34 10.86 -7.27 -9.65
N LEU A 35 9.98 -8.22 -9.96
CA LEU A 35 8.53 -8.00 -10.05
C LEU A 35 7.82 -8.86 -9.01
N PHE A 36 7.25 -8.23 -7.99
CA PHE A 36 6.46 -8.86 -6.96
C PHE A 36 4.99 -8.85 -7.38
N VAL A 37 4.42 -10.04 -7.55
CA VAL A 37 3.03 -10.21 -8.03
C VAL A 37 2.22 -10.92 -6.96
N GLY A 38 1.11 -10.32 -6.56
CA GLY A 38 0.19 -10.93 -5.58
C GLY A 38 -0.94 -9.99 -5.20
N PRO A 39 -1.99 -10.52 -4.56
CA PRO A 39 -3.16 -9.72 -4.20
C PRO A 39 -2.81 -8.59 -3.23
N PRO A 40 -3.68 -7.57 -3.10
CA PRO A 40 -3.58 -6.56 -2.06
C PRO A 40 -3.43 -7.20 -0.67
N GLY A 41 -2.72 -6.53 0.24
CA GLY A 41 -2.51 -6.99 1.61
C GLY A 41 -1.73 -8.30 1.78
N SER A 42 -1.13 -8.82 0.71
CA SER A 42 -0.27 -10.02 0.76
C SER A 42 1.10 -9.77 1.41
N THR A 43 1.30 -8.63 2.01
CA THR A 43 2.58 -8.15 2.58
C THR A 43 3.74 -8.03 1.58
N LYS A 44 3.43 -7.95 0.27
CA LYS A 44 4.45 -7.74 -0.78
C LYS A 44 5.16 -6.40 -0.68
N ASP A 45 4.49 -5.37 -0.18
CA ASP A 45 5.03 -4.04 0.11
C ASP A 45 6.00 -4.08 1.29
N VAL A 46 5.64 -4.78 2.37
CA VAL A 46 6.54 -5.03 3.51
C VAL A 46 7.76 -5.81 3.05
N ALA A 47 7.56 -6.84 2.22
CA ALA A 47 8.65 -7.63 1.64
C ALA A 47 9.56 -6.78 0.73
N ALA A 48 9.02 -5.80 0.01
CA ALA A 48 9.82 -4.90 -0.83
C ALA A 48 10.75 -4.03 0.01
N ARG A 49 10.27 -3.48 1.15
CA ARG A 49 11.10 -2.71 2.09
C ARG A 49 12.14 -3.59 2.78
N ALA A 50 11.74 -4.79 3.22
CA ALA A 50 12.67 -5.76 3.79
C ALA A 50 13.78 -6.15 2.79
N PHE A 51 13.42 -6.37 1.54
CA PHE A 51 14.38 -6.66 0.48
C PHE A 51 15.28 -5.46 0.19
N ALA A 52 14.73 -4.24 0.16
CA ALA A 52 15.53 -3.02 0.03
C ALA A 52 16.55 -2.89 1.17
N ALA A 53 16.13 -3.10 2.42
CA ALA A 53 17.03 -3.12 3.57
C ALA A 53 18.16 -4.14 3.39
N LEU A 54 17.84 -5.36 3.00
CA LEU A 54 18.82 -6.43 2.74
C LEU A 54 19.78 -6.09 1.60
N LEU A 55 19.29 -5.44 0.53
CA LEU A 55 20.14 -5.00 -0.59
C LEU A 55 21.11 -3.88 -0.21
N LEU A 56 20.74 -3.02 0.73
CA LEU A 56 21.56 -1.91 1.21
C LEU A 56 22.61 -2.39 2.21
N THR A 57 22.22 -3.23 3.16
CA THR A 57 23.07 -3.63 4.29
C THR A 57 23.85 -4.92 4.03
N GLY A 58 23.31 -5.81 3.19
CA GLY A 58 23.80 -7.18 3.03
C GLY A 58 23.50 -8.09 4.22
N LEU A 59 22.75 -7.61 5.23
CA LEU A 59 22.51 -8.29 6.49
C LEU A 59 20.99 -8.42 6.77
N ASP A 60 20.60 -9.57 7.30
CA ASP A 60 19.25 -9.77 7.83
C ASP A 60 19.20 -9.28 9.29
N ASP A 61 19.26 -7.97 9.44
CA ASP A 61 19.28 -7.27 10.73
C ASP A 61 18.42 -6.01 10.65
N ALA A 62 17.20 -6.09 11.21
CA ALA A 62 16.25 -4.98 11.23
C ALA A 62 16.69 -3.84 12.18
N ASP A 63 17.62 -4.08 13.10
CA ASP A 63 18.02 -3.11 14.10
C ASP A 63 19.20 -2.24 13.64
N SER A 64 19.82 -2.55 12.50
CA SER A 64 20.81 -1.69 11.87
C SER A 64 20.19 -0.35 11.46
N ARG A 65 20.98 0.74 11.44
CA ARG A 65 20.49 2.08 11.07
C ARG A 65 19.81 2.08 9.70
N ASP A 66 20.51 1.54 8.71
CA ASP A 66 20.03 1.61 7.31
C ASP A 66 18.82 0.71 7.09
N ALA A 67 18.77 -0.45 7.76
CA ALA A 67 17.57 -1.30 7.71
C ALA A 67 16.36 -0.60 8.34
N ARG A 68 16.52 0.03 9.51
CA ARG A 68 15.42 0.79 10.14
C ARG A 68 14.90 1.91 9.26
N LEU A 69 15.80 2.68 8.62
CA LEU A 69 15.43 3.75 7.71
C LEU A 69 14.71 3.20 6.46
N ALA A 70 15.19 2.09 5.89
CA ALA A 70 14.55 1.47 4.73
C ALA A 70 13.18 0.89 5.06
N LEU A 71 13.03 0.19 6.18
CA LEU A 71 11.75 -0.32 6.68
C LEU A 71 10.76 0.81 7.01
N GLY A 72 11.29 1.93 7.55
CA GLY A 72 10.53 3.14 7.87
C GLY A 72 10.24 4.07 6.68
N ARG A 73 10.70 3.75 5.46
CA ARG A 73 10.54 4.57 4.25
C ARG A 73 11.28 5.91 4.29
N GLU A 74 12.36 5.99 5.06
CA GLU A 74 13.12 7.23 5.32
C GLU A 74 14.57 7.16 4.80
N HIS A 75 14.99 6.04 4.19
CA HIS A 75 16.36 5.90 3.70
C HIS A 75 16.57 6.74 2.42
N PRO A 76 17.63 7.58 2.34
CA PRO A 76 17.85 8.48 1.19
C PRO A 76 18.12 7.75 -0.13
N ASP A 77 18.61 6.50 -0.08
CA ASP A 77 18.84 5.66 -1.25
C ASP A 77 17.68 4.69 -1.55
N VAL A 78 16.53 4.82 -0.87
CA VAL A 78 15.29 4.12 -1.19
C VAL A 78 14.23 5.12 -1.62
N LEU A 79 13.74 4.98 -2.84
CA LEU A 79 12.59 5.75 -3.31
C LEU A 79 11.38 4.83 -3.43
N GLU A 80 10.37 5.08 -2.62
CA GLU A 80 9.04 4.48 -2.82
C GLU A 80 8.17 5.43 -3.63
N VAL A 81 7.61 4.93 -4.72
CA VAL A 81 6.68 5.67 -5.57
C VAL A 81 5.32 5.02 -5.48
N GLU A 82 4.39 5.73 -4.87
CA GLU A 82 2.97 5.40 -4.84
C GLU A 82 2.23 6.26 -5.87
N ARG A 83 1.16 5.74 -6.43
CA ARG A 83 0.33 6.51 -7.37
C ARG A 83 -0.32 7.70 -6.67
N VAL A 84 -0.49 8.77 -7.41
CA VAL A 84 -1.29 9.93 -7.01
C VAL A 84 -2.56 9.93 -7.85
N GLY A 85 -3.70 9.56 -7.23
CA GLY A 85 -4.96 9.38 -7.94
C GLY A 85 -5.13 8.00 -8.56
N ALA A 86 -5.87 7.88 -9.66
CA ALA A 86 -6.27 6.59 -10.25
C ALA A 86 -5.13 5.84 -10.98
N ARG A 87 -4.05 6.53 -11.37
CA ARG A 87 -2.93 5.97 -12.17
C ARG A 87 -1.61 6.64 -11.81
N ILE A 88 -0.50 5.97 -12.14
CA ILE A 88 0.83 6.59 -12.09
C ILE A 88 0.91 7.63 -13.23
N SER A 89 1.18 8.87 -12.88
CA SER A 89 1.19 9.99 -13.83
C SER A 89 2.49 10.05 -14.66
N GLY A 90 2.43 10.69 -15.84
CA GLY A 90 3.62 10.91 -16.66
C GLY A 90 4.71 11.74 -15.98
N ASP A 91 4.37 12.60 -15.03
CA ASP A 91 5.36 13.37 -14.25
C ASP A 91 6.03 12.46 -13.19
N GLN A 92 5.28 11.58 -12.53
CA GLN A 92 5.87 10.55 -11.66
C GLN A 92 6.84 9.65 -12.44
N VAL A 93 6.51 9.27 -13.68
CA VAL A 93 7.42 8.50 -14.55
C VAL A 93 8.72 9.26 -14.82
N LYS A 94 8.67 10.57 -15.06
CA LYS A 94 9.87 11.41 -15.24
C LYS A 94 10.72 11.45 -13.97
N ASP A 95 10.08 11.59 -12.80
CA ASP A 95 10.77 11.60 -11.51
C ASP A 95 11.46 10.26 -11.21
N ILE A 96 10.79 9.13 -11.53
CA ILE A 96 11.37 7.78 -11.43
C ILE A 96 12.65 7.70 -12.29
N ILE A 97 12.58 8.10 -13.57
CA ILE A 97 13.72 8.06 -14.50
C ILE A 97 14.87 8.95 -14.00
N LYS A 98 14.53 10.16 -13.55
CA LYS A 98 15.51 11.11 -13.01
C LYS A 98 16.19 10.54 -11.77
N PHE A 99 15.42 10.03 -10.81
CA PHE A 99 15.99 9.46 -9.59
C PHE A 99 16.84 8.22 -9.89
N ALA A 100 16.42 7.36 -10.81
CA ALA A 100 17.19 6.18 -11.20
C ALA A 100 18.57 6.55 -11.75
N SER A 101 18.70 7.68 -12.45
CA SER A 101 19.97 8.12 -13.06
C SER A 101 20.96 8.76 -12.07
N LEU A 102 20.54 9.13 -10.85
CA LEU A 102 21.42 9.73 -9.85
C LEU A 102 22.26 8.64 -9.18
N ALA A 103 23.47 9.00 -8.70
CA ALA A 103 24.26 8.13 -7.85
C ALA A 103 23.59 7.95 -6.47
N PRO A 104 23.87 6.83 -5.75
CA PRO A 104 23.48 6.69 -4.35
C PRO A 104 24.05 7.81 -3.50
N VAL A 105 23.36 8.18 -2.42
CA VAL A 105 23.75 9.27 -1.51
C VAL A 105 24.67 8.77 -0.40
N GLU A 106 24.30 7.70 0.27
CA GLU A 106 25.02 7.15 1.43
C GLU A 106 25.61 5.76 1.14
N GLY A 107 24.89 4.93 0.40
CA GLY A 107 25.23 3.54 0.16
C GLY A 107 25.98 3.28 -1.14
N SER A 108 26.21 2.00 -1.41
CA SER A 108 26.73 1.51 -2.71
C SER A 108 25.62 1.22 -3.71
N ARG A 109 24.37 1.17 -3.26
CA ARG A 109 23.18 0.83 -4.03
C ARG A 109 22.03 1.77 -3.73
N LYS A 110 21.14 1.84 -4.70
CA LYS A 110 19.86 2.54 -4.64
C LYS A 110 18.74 1.57 -4.98
N VAL A 111 17.64 1.64 -4.26
CA VAL A 111 16.48 0.79 -4.48
C VAL A 111 15.26 1.65 -4.79
N MET A 112 14.55 1.30 -5.85
CA MET A 112 13.31 1.95 -6.24
C MET A 112 12.17 0.96 -6.07
N VAL A 113 11.23 1.27 -5.18
CA VAL A 113 10.02 0.49 -4.96
C VAL A 113 8.87 1.18 -5.68
N LEU A 114 8.33 0.54 -6.71
CA LEU A 114 7.26 1.09 -7.54
C LEU A 114 5.96 0.35 -7.23
N HIS A 115 5.05 1.02 -6.54
CA HIS A 115 3.74 0.46 -6.16
C HIS A 115 2.75 0.53 -7.33
N ASP A 116 1.74 -0.32 -7.28
CA ASP A 116 0.59 -0.33 -8.20
C ASP A 116 0.97 -0.30 -9.69
N PHE A 117 2.07 -0.91 -10.05
CA PHE A 117 2.63 -0.81 -11.41
C PHE A 117 1.68 -1.35 -12.49
N HIS A 118 0.73 -2.21 -12.12
CA HIS A 118 -0.33 -2.70 -12.99
C HIS A 118 -1.34 -1.60 -13.42
N LEU A 119 -1.31 -0.44 -12.76
CA LEU A 119 -2.11 0.74 -13.09
C LEU A 119 -1.34 1.78 -13.94
N LEU A 120 -0.14 1.44 -14.38
CA LEU A 120 0.62 2.25 -15.33
C LEU A 120 0.07 2.04 -16.74
N ASP A 121 -0.10 3.13 -17.47
CA ASP A 121 -0.52 3.04 -18.86
C ASP A 121 0.61 2.56 -19.78
N ALA A 122 0.26 2.18 -21.02
CA ALA A 122 1.22 1.66 -21.99
C ALA A 122 2.32 2.67 -22.35
N GLU A 123 2.02 3.97 -22.35
CA GLU A 123 2.99 5.02 -22.65
C GLU A 123 4.00 5.17 -21.50
N GLY A 124 3.53 5.19 -20.25
CA GLY A 124 4.39 5.22 -19.06
C GLY A 124 5.27 3.97 -18.97
N ALA A 125 4.68 2.77 -19.23
CA ALA A 125 5.42 1.53 -19.26
C ALA A 125 6.53 1.57 -20.32
N ALA A 126 6.24 2.02 -21.53
CA ALA A 126 7.22 2.14 -22.60
C ALA A 126 8.36 3.12 -22.27
N ARG A 127 8.06 4.23 -21.59
CA ARG A 127 9.06 5.20 -21.13
C ARG A 127 10.00 4.63 -20.09
N LEU A 128 9.47 3.85 -19.14
CA LEU A 128 10.26 3.21 -18.08
C LEU A 128 11.05 2.01 -18.56
N LEU A 129 10.63 1.36 -19.64
CA LEU A 129 11.21 0.11 -20.12
C LEU A 129 12.72 0.20 -20.29
N LYS A 130 13.23 1.23 -20.97
CA LYS A 130 14.67 1.41 -21.17
C LYS A 130 15.43 1.56 -19.85
N THR A 131 14.86 2.30 -18.88
CA THR A 131 15.48 2.52 -17.57
C THR A 131 15.47 1.25 -16.73
N ILE A 132 14.46 0.39 -16.89
CA ILE A 132 14.38 -0.90 -16.20
C ILE A 132 15.31 -1.93 -16.88
N GLU A 133 15.47 -1.89 -18.20
CA GLU A 133 16.37 -2.79 -18.94
C GLU A 133 17.84 -2.53 -18.65
N GLU A 134 18.23 -1.27 -18.66
CA GLU A 134 19.63 -0.83 -18.54
C GLU A 134 19.77 0.26 -17.45
N PRO A 135 19.46 -0.05 -16.18
CA PRO A 135 19.65 0.91 -15.11
C PRO A 135 21.15 1.09 -14.81
N PRO A 136 21.53 2.19 -14.15
CA PRO A 136 22.86 2.31 -13.59
C PRO A 136 23.19 1.10 -12.70
N PRO A 137 24.45 0.62 -12.68
CA PRO A 137 24.83 -0.61 -11.96
C PRO A 137 24.50 -0.60 -10.45
N SER A 138 24.38 0.60 -9.88
CA SER A 138 24.03 0.80 -8.47
C SER A 138 22.51 0.81 -8.22
N THR A 139 21.65 0.74 -9.23
CA THR A 139 20.20 0.87 -9.10
C THR A 139 19.51 -0.48 -9.22
N ALA A 140 18.61 -0.79 -8.28
CA ALA A 140 17.73 -1.94 -8.32
C ALA A 140 16.27 -1.49 -8.28
N PHE A 141 15.41 -2.13 -9.09
CA PHE A 141 13.97 -1.92 -9.10
C PHE A 141 13.26 -3.06 -8.39
N VAL A 142 12.32 -2.72 -7.53
CA VAL A 142 11.34 -3.64 -6.92
C VAL A 142 9.95 -3.15 -7.33
N ILE A 143 9.35 -3.84 -8.27
CA ILE A 143 8.09 -3.45 -8.90
C ILE A 143 6.97 -4.26 -8.29
N LEU A 144 5.93 -3.61 -7.77
CA LEU A 144 4.79 -4.26 -7.14
C LEU A 144 3.57 -4.20 -8.05
N ALA A 145 2.93 -5.33 -8.25
CA ALA A 145 1.71 -5.43 -9.05
C ALA A 145 0.76 -6.47 -8.45
N ASP A 146 -0.54 -6.23 -8.56
CA ASP A 146 -1.54 -7.23 -8.14
C ASP A 146 -1.65 -8.33 -9.19
N GLN A 147 -1.49 -7.96 -10.46
CA GLN A 147 -1.53 -8.84 -11.61
C GLN A 147 -0.59 -8.31 -12.72
N VAL A 148 -0.34 -9.13 -13.73
CA VAL A 148 0.47 -8.73 -14.89
C VAL A 148 -0.46 -8.61 -16.10
N PRO A 149 -1.01 -7.42 -16.37
CA PRO A 149 -1.82 -7.18 -17.56
C PRO A 149 -0.95 -7.22 -18.83
N PRO A 150 -1.56 -7.38 -20.03
CA PRO A 150 -0.84 -7.49 -21.30
C PRO A 150 0.17 -6.36 -21.55
N GLU A 151 -0.14 -5.15 -21.11
CA GLU A 151 0.70 -3.95 -21.27
C GLU A 151 2.03 -4.06 -20.49
N LEU A 152 2.07 -4.85 -19.43
CA LEU A 152 3.25 -5.03 -18.60
C LEU A 152 4.08 -6.28 -18.91
N VAL A 153 3.64 -7.12 -19.84
CA VAL A 153 4.37 -8.37 -20.20
C VAL A 153 5.80 -8.08 -20.62
N THR A 154 6.02 -7.00 -21.34
CA THR A 154 7.37 -6.59 -21.81
C THR A 154 8.28 -6.22 -20.63
N VAL A 155 7.77 -5.52 -19.62
CA VAL A 155 8.52 -5.23 -18.39
C VAL A 155 8.72 -6.49 -17.56
N ALA A 156 7.66 -7.29 -17.40
CA ALA A 156 7.70 -8.52 -16.62
C ALA A 156 8.73 -9.53 -17.14
N SER A 157 8.93 -9.61 -18.46
CA SER A 157 9.92 -10.51 -19.07
C SER A 157 11.39 -10.15 -18.75
N ARG A 158 11.64 -8.95 -18.19
CA ARG A 158 12.96 -8.43 -17.84
C ARG A 158 13.23 -8.40 -16.34
N CYS A 159 12.23 -8.82 -15.56
CA CYS A 159 12.29 -8.85 -14.10
C CYS A 159 12.37 -10.29 -13.59
N VAL A 160 13.03 -10.48 -12.47
CA VAL A 160 12.87 -11.71 -11.69
C VAL A 160 11.51 -11.63 -10.99
N ARG A 161 10.59 -12.52 -11.39
CA ARG A 161 9.26 -12.58 -10.83
C ARG A 161 9.25 -13.33 -9.51
N ILE A 162 8.61 -12.73 -8.51
CA ILE A 162 8.36 -13.29 -7.19
C ILE A 162 6.85 -13.25 -6.94
N ASP A 163 6.26 -14.42 -6.74
CA ASP A 163 4.81 -14.54 -6.52
C ASP A 163 4.50 -14.53 -5.01
N PHE A 164 3.55 -13.69 -4.64
CA PHE A 164 2.97 -13.58 -3.30
C PHE A 164 1.57 -14.15 -3.29
N ARG A 165 1.17 -14.72 -2.17
CA ARG A 165 -0.16 -15.29 -1.98
C ARG A 165 -0.95 -14.50 -0.96
N ALA A 166 -2.27 -14.65 -0.99
CA ALA A 166 -3.12 -14.18 0.10
C ALA A 166 -2.62 -14.76 1.43
N VAL A 167 -2.59 -13.95 2.47
CA VAL A 167 -2.13 -14.40 3.79
C VAL A 167 -3.17 -15.35 4.40
N PRO A 168 -2.77 -16.50 4.96
CA PRO A 168 -3.69 -17.41 5.62
C PRO A 168 -4.49 -16.72 6.74
N THR A 169 -5.79 -17.02 6.81
CA THR A 169 -6.70 -16.37 7.77
C THR A 169 -6.23 -16.55 9.22
N GLU A 170 -5.69 -17.72 9.55
CA GLU A 170 -5.17 -18.03 10.88
C GLU A 170 -4.00 -17.13 11.26
N LEU A 171 -3.08 -16.89 10.33
CA LEU A 171 -1.96 -15.97 10.56
C LEU A 171 -2.43 -14.52 10.76
N ILE A 172 -3.42 -14.07 9.98
CA ILE A 172 -4.02 -12.74 10.16
C ILE A 172 -4.66 -12.63 11.54
N GLN A 173 -5.39 -13.67 11.96
CA GLN A 173 -6.01 -13.71 13.28
C GLN A 173 -4.96 -13.61 14.40
N ASP A 174 -3.88 -14.39 14.32
CA ASP A 174 -2.80 -14.38 15.30
C ASP A 174 -2.14 -12.99 15.40
N VAL A 175 -1.90 -12.35 14.26
CA VAL A 175 -1.33 -10.98 14.21
C VAL A 175 -2.28 -9.98 14.86
N LEU A 176 -3.56 -9.99 14.54
CA LEU A 176 -4.54 -9.09 15.14
C LEU A 176 -4.65 -9.27 16.66
N VAL A 177 -4.62 -10.50 17.14
CA VAL A 177 -4.63 -10.80 18.58
C VAL A 177 -3.34 -10.29 19.24
N ALA A 178 -2.17 -10.48 18.62
CA ALA A 178 -0.91 -9.94 19.11
C ALA A 178 -0.89 -8.39 19.13
N GLU A 179 -1.59 -7.75 18.22
CA GLU A 179 -1.80 -6.30 18.16
C GLU A 179 -2.84 -5.81 19.20
N GLY A 180 -3.44 -6.71 20.01
CA GLY A 180 -4.38 -6.36 21.08
C GLY A 180 -5.85 -6.39 20.69
N VAL A 181 -6.20 -6.87 19.50
CA VAL A 181 -7.60 -7.05 19.08
C VAL A 181 -8.22 -8.22 19.83
N ALA A 182 -9.45 -8.06 20.31
CA ALA A 182 -10.18 -9.13 20.97
C ALA A 182 -10.35 -10.36 20.04
N ALA A 183 -10.12 -11.57 20.54
CA ALA A 183 -10.10 -12.79 19.73
C ALA A 183 -11.35 -12.97 18.85
N GLY A 184 -12.54 -12.67 19.37
CA GLY A 184 -13.78 -12.73 18.59
C GLY A 184 -13.81 -11.75 17.41
N THR A 185 -13.36 -10.52 17.61
CA THR A 185 -13.24 -9.50 16.56
C THR A 185 -12.17 -9.92 15.54
N ALA A 186 -11.02 -10.42 16.00
CA ALA A 186 -9.94 -10.88 15.14
C ALA A 186 -10.37 -12.00 14.18
N VAL A 187 -11.15 -12.97 14.65
CA VAL A 187 -11.71 -14.05 13.81
C VAL A 187 -12.61 -13.47 12.71
N VAL A 188 -13.53 -12.58 13.08
CA VAL A 188 -14.47 -11.97 12.12
C VAL A 188 -13.73 -11.12 11.10
N ALA A 189 -12.81 -10.26 11.56
CA ALA A 189 -12.02 -9.39 10.70
C ALA A 189 -11.13 -10.18 9.74
N ALA A 190 -10.38 -11.17 10.23
CA ALA A 190 -9.50 -12.01 9.41
C ALA A 190 -10.27 -12.81 8.35
N THR A 191 -11.41 -13.40 8.73
CA THR A 191 -12.26 -14.15 7.80
C THR A 191 -12.84 -13.22 6.72
N SER A 192 -13.25 -12.01 7.11
CA SER A 192 -13.85 -11.03 6.21
C SER A 192 -12.83 -10.36 5.29
N ALA A 193 -11.55 -10.37 5.66
CA ALA A 193 -10.49 -9.72 4.90
C ALA A 193 -10.05 -10.50 3.65
N GLY A 194 -10.30 -11.82 3.59
CA GLY A 194 -9.98 -12.63 2.42
C GLY A 194 -8.48 -12.74 2.12
N GLY A 195 -7.63 -12.69 3.15
CA GLY A 195 -6.17 -12.81 3.02
C GLY A 195 -5.44 -11.46 2.90
N ASP A 196 -6.14 -10.35 3.06
CA ASP A 196 -5.60 -8.99 3.09
C ASP A 196 -5.42 -8.54 4.54
N VAL A 197 -4.15 -8.39 4.97
CA VAL A 197 -3.80 -8.03 6.35
C VAL A 197 -4.22 -6.60 6.69
N ASP A 198 -4.03 -5.66 5.78
CA ASP A 198 -4.35 -4.25 6.03
C ASP A 198 -5.85 -4.04 6.12
N ARG A 199 -6.59 -4.73 5.27
CA ARG A 199 -8.05 -4.78 5.35
C ARG A 199 -8.53 -5.41 6.66
N ALA A 200 -7.86 -6.47 7.14
CA ALA A 200 -8.20 -7.09 8.41
C ALA A 200 -8.02 -6.13 9.59
N ARG A 201 -6.92 -5.37 9.60
CA ARG A 201 -6.68 -4.32 10.62
C ARG A 201 -7.77 -3.24 10.58
N LEU A 202 -8.13 -2.80 9.37
CA LEU A 202 -9.19 -1.81 9.19
C LEU A 202 -10.54 -2.34 9.72
N LEU A 203 -10.91 -3.57 9.36
CA LEU A 203 -12.13 -4.23 9.85
C LEU A 203 -12.12 -4.42 11.37
N ALA A 204 -10.95 -4.67 11.97
CA ALA A 204 -10.83 -4.83 13.42
C ALA A 204 -10.99 -3.51 14.19
N THR A 205 -10.63 -2.38 13.58
CA THR A 205 -10.70 -1.05 14.20
C THR A 205 -12.02 -0.31 13.94
N ASP A 206 -12.73 -0.66 12.85
CA ASP A 206 -14.03 -0.07 12.49
C ASP A 206 -15.14 -1.13 12.43
N PRO A 207 -15.87 -1.36 13.56
CA PRO A 207 -17.01 -2.28 13.56
C PRO A 207 -18.11 -1.91 12.55
N GLY A 208 -18.29 -0.64 12.25
CA GLY A 208 -19.26 -0.15 11.28
C GLY A 208 -18.94 -0.60 9.86
N LEU A 209 -17.67 -0.85 9.53
CA LEU A 209 -17.26 -1.38 8.24
C LEU A 209 -17.74 -2.82 8.04
N ILE A 210 -17.72 -3.65 9.10
CA ILE A 210 -18.26 -5.01 9.05
C ILE A 210 -19.76 -4.98 8.76
N GLU A 211 -20.48 -4.07 9.44
CA GLU A 211 -21.93 -3.90 9.28
C GLU A 211 -22.27 -3.44 7.85
N ARG A 212 -21.57 -2.42 7.35
CA ARG A 212 -21.74 -1.93 5.97
C ARG A 212 -21.51 -3.06 4.96
N ARG A 213 -20.43 -3.82 5.10
CA ARG A 213 -20.14 -4.94 4.21
C ARG A 213 -21.23 -6.01 4.24
N ALA A 214 -21.72 -6.35 5.43
CA ALA A 214 -22.81 -7.32 5.55
C ALA A 214 -24.10 -6.82 4.88
N ALA A 215 -24.38 -5.52 4.99
CA ALA A 215 -25.51 -4.89 4.31
C ALA A 215 -25.40 -5.03 2.78
N PHE A 216 -24.24 -4.66 2.19
CA PHE A 216 -23.97 -4.82 0.76
C PHE A 216 -24.03 -6.29 0.30
N ALA A 217 -23.41 -7.21 1.04
CA ALA A 217 -23.42 -8.64 0.71
C ALA A 217 -24.82 -9.26 0.78
N SER A 218 -25.74 -8.67 1.56
CA SER A 218 -27.13 -9.13 1.66
C SER A 218 -28.03 -8.73 0.48
N VAL A 219 -27.60 -7.75 -0.34
CA VAL A 219 -28.40 -7.17 -1.43
C VAL A 219 -28.98 -8.23 -2.38
N PRO A 220 -28.20 -9.19 -2.92
CA PRO A 220 -28.75 -10.18 -3.85
C PRO A 220 -29.91 -11.00 -3.27
N ASN A 221 -29.90 -11.24 -1.96
CA ASN A 221 -30.93 -12.02 -1.27
C ASN A 221 -32.16 -11.19 -0.88
N ARG A 222 -32.08 -9.86 -0.99
CA ARG A 222 -33.14 -8.91 -0.59
C ARG A 222 -33.91 -8.37 -1.80
N LEU A 223 -33.38 -8.57 -3.00
CA LEU A 223 -34.05 -8.15 -4.24
C LEU A 223 -35.05 -9.21 -4.66
N ASP A 224 -36.33 -8.86 -4.62
CA ASP A 224 -37.46 -9.72 -4.98
C ASP A 224 -38.04 -9.42 -6.37
N GLY A 225 -37.37 -8.56 -7.15
CA GLY A 225 -37.81 -8.10 -8.48
C GLY A 225 -38.78 -6.93 -8.45
N THR A 226 -39.14 -6.38 -7.28
CA THR A 226 -39.97 -5.21 -7.16
C THR A 226 -39.17 -3.91 -7.07
N GLY A 227 -39.70 -2.83 -7.64
CA GLY A 227 -39.06 -1.50 -7.52
C GLY A 227 -39.01 -0.98 -6.06
N SER A 228 -39.95 -1.38 -5.21
CA SER A 228 -39.96 -1.01 -3.79
C SER A 228 -38.80 -1.62 -3.03
N ALA A 229 -38.45 -2.89 -3.28
CA ALA A 229 -37.31 -3.54 -2.67
C ALA A 229 -36.00 -2.83 -3.08
N VAL A 230 -35.87 -2.45 -4.34
CA VAL A 230 -34.69 -1.70 -4.84
C VAL A 230 -34.56 -0.36 -4.12
N VAL A 231 -35.64 0.42 -4.02
CA VAL A 231 -35.60 1.74 -3.35
C VAL A 231 -35.20 1.58 -1.87
N THR A 232 -35.83 0.65 -1.15
CA THR A 232 -35.53 0.40 0.26
C THR A 232 -34.06 0.05 0.48
N VAL A 233 -33.50 -0.85 -0.34
CA VAL A 233 -32.10 -1.24 -0.27
C VAL A 233 -31.17 -0.06 -0.59
N CYS A 234 -31.47 0.72 -1.63
CA CYS A 234 -30.67 1.90 -1.97
C CYS A 234 -30.67 2.94 -0.85
N ASP A 235 -31.82 3.24 -0.25
CA ASP A 235 -31.94 4.22 0.83
C ASP A 235 -31.12 3.77 2.06
N GLU A 236 -31.22 2.51 2.45
CA GLU A 236 -30.43 1.97 3.57
C GLU A 236 -28.91 2.00 3.30
N LEU A 237 -28.47 1.58 2.12
CA LEU A 237 -27.04 1.62 1.78
C LEU A 237 -26.52 3.05 1.72
N THR A 238 -27.31 3.98 1.17
CA THR A 238 -26.93 5.39 1.14
C THR A 238 -26.78 5.95 2.55
N ALA A 239 -27.73 5.65 3.45
CA ALA A 239 -27.65 6.09 4.85
C ALA A 239 -26.41 5.52 5.57
N LEU A 240 -26.01 4.27 5.31
CA LEU A 240 -24.80 3.66 5.86
C LEU A 240 -23.53 4.33 5.32
N ILE A 241 -23.47 4.70 4.05
CA ILE A 241 -22.35 5.43 3.45
C ILE A 241 -22.24 6.83 4.05
N GLU A 242 -23.36 7.55 4.16
CA GLU A 242 -23.40 8.89 4.76
C GLU A 242 -22.94 8.87 6.23
N ALA A 243 -23.40 7.88 7.00
CA ALA A 243 -22.99 7.69 8.39
C ALA A 243 -21.48 7.41 8.49
N ALA A 244 -20.89 6.66 7.56
CA ALA A 244 -19.46 6.41 7.53
C ALA A 244 -18.64 7.67 7.22
N ALA A 245 -19.10 8.50 6.30
CA ALA A 245 -18.41 9.74 5.91
C ALA A 245 -18.52 10.85 6.97
N ALA A 246 -19.52 10.78 7.87
CA ALA A 246 -19.81 11.84 8.84
C ALA A 246 -18.61 12.19 9.75
N PRO A 247 -17.84 11.25 10.35
CA PRO A 247 -16.68 11.57 11.17
C PRO A 247 -15.57 12.29 10.41
N LEU A 248 -15.29 11.87 9.17
CA LEU A 248 -14.31 12.51 8.30
C LEU A 248 -14.72 13.94 7.96
N LEU A 249 -15.96 14.14 7.54
CA LEU A 249 -16.51 15.46 7.22
C LEU A 249 -16.48 16.39 8.44
N ALA A 250 -16.82 15.87 9.62
CA ALA A 250 -16.75 16.65 10.87
C ALA A 250 -15.31 17.09 11.17
N ARG A 251 -14.32 16.19 11.05
CA ARG A 251 -12.90 16.51 11.23
C ARG A 251 -12.44 17.57 10.22
N GLN A 252 -12.76 17.36 8.93
CA GLN A 252 -12.38 18.31 7.87
C GLN A 252 -12.99 19.69 8.08
N THR A 253 -14.23 19.77 8.57
CA THR A 253 -14.90 21.04 8.91
C THR A 253 -14.18 21.74 10.05
N THR A 254 -13.77 21.01 11.09
CA THR A 254 -13.03 21.56 12.22
C THR A 254 -11.65 22.08 11.77
N GLU A 255 -10.92 21.33 10.95
CA GLU A 255 -9.61 21.73 10.42
C GLU A 255 -9.69 23.02 9.58
N VAL A 256 -10.76 23.18 8.78
CA VAL A 256 -11.01 24.41 8.01
C VAL A 256 -11.27 25.58 8.95
N ALA A 257 -12.13 25.40 9.97
CA ALA A 257 -12.45 26.44 10.92
C ALA A 257 -11.21 26.89 11.73
N GLU A 258 -10.37 25.94 12.15
CA GLU A 258 -9.10 26.24 12.84
C GLU A 258 -8.10 26.99 11.94
N LEU A 259 -8.04 26.65 10.65
CA LEU A 259 -7.19 27.35 9.69
C LEU A 259 -7.69 28.78 9.50
N GLU A 260 -9.00 28.98 9.31
CA GLU A 260 -9.61 30.30 9.16
C GLU A 260 -9.38 31.16 10.40
N ALA A 261 -9.51 30.61 11.59
CA ALA A 261 -9.23 31.30 12.86
C ALA A 261 -7.74 31.71 12.96
N ARG A 262 -6.82 30.85 12.56
CA ARG A 262 -5.37 31.15 12.53
C ARG A 262 -5.04 32.26 11.51
N VAL A 263 -5.59 32.17 10.32
CA VAL A 263 -5.41 33.18 9.25
C VAL A 263 -5.95 34.55 9.72
N ALA A 264 -7.13 34.58 10.37
CA ALA A 264 -7.70 35.79 10.92
C ALA A 264 -6.84 36.41 12.04
N ALA A 265 -6.25 35.56 12.90
CA ALA A 265 -5.38 36.02 13.99
C ALA A 265 -4.01 36.53 13.52
N MET A 266 -3.45 36.00 12.42
CA MET A 266 -2.14 36.39 11.90
C MET A 266 -2.17 37.46 10.82
N GLY A 267 -3.36 37.88 10.35
CA GLY A 267 -3.51 38.89 9.30
C GLY A 267 -2.98 38.48 7.92
N GLU A 268 -2.66 37.20 7.73
CA GLU A 268 -2.15 36.67 6.46
C GLU A 268 -3.30 36.34 5.50
N ARG A 269 -3.19 36.82 4.25
CA ARG A 269 -4.16 36.50 3.21
C ARG A 269 -3.86 35.14 2.58
N GLY A 270 -4.62 34.11 2.94
CA GLY A 270 -4.89 32.96 2.05
C GLY A 270 -3.83 31.86 1.94
N SER A 271 -2.77 31.85 2.74
CA SER A 271 -1.77 30.79 2.67
C SER A 271 -2.25 29.53 3.39
N GLY A 272 -2.36 28.42 2.65
CA GLY A 272 -2.66 27.10 3.20
C GLY A 272 -4.08 26.57 2.92
N ARG A 273 -5.08 27.40 2.63
CA ARG A 273 -6.45 26.93 2.39
C ARG A 273 -6.56 26.00 1.19
N LYS A 274 -5.94 26.37 0.06
CA LYS A 274 -5.95 25.54 -1.14
C LYS A 274 -5.26 24.18 -0.91
N ALA A 275 -4.13 24.19 -0.21
CA ALA A 275 -3.41 22.96 0.13
C ALA A 275 -4.24 22.03 1.07
N LEU A 276 -4.98 22.63 2.01
CA LEU A 276 -5.89 21.91 2.89
C LEU A 276 -7.07 21.33 2.11
N GLU A 277 -7.70 22.11 1.26
CA GLU A 277 -8.81 21.69 0.39
C GLU A 277 -8.39 20.55 -0.56
N ASP A 278 -7.18 20.67 -1.16
CA ASP A 278 -6.62 19.62 -2.04
C ASP A 278 -6.30 18.33 -1.25
N ARG A 279 -5.86 18.44 0.02
CA ARG A 279 -5.69 17.29 0.91
C ARG A 279 -7.03 16.64 1.24
N HIS A 280 -8.02 17.42 1.67
CA HIS A 280 -9.36 16.92 1.97
C HIS A 280 -10.04 16.26 0.76
N LYS A 281 -9.82 16.81 -0.44
CA LYS A 281 -10.32 16.20 -1.67
C LYS A 281 -9.68 14.84 -1.93
N ARG A 282 -8.39 14.69 -1.67
CA ARG A 282 -7.68 13.41 -1.77
C ARG A 282 -8.18 12.40 -0.76
N GLU A 283 -8.25 12.78 0.53
CA GLU A 283 -8.77 11.92 1.60
C GLU A 283 -10.18 11.39 1.28
N ARG A 284 -11.10 12.25 0.81
CA ARG A 284 -12.44 11.82 0.38
C ARG A 284 -12.42 10.88 -0.83
N SER A 285 -11.50 11.09 -1.77
CA SER A 285 -11.36 10.21 -2.94
C SER A 285 -10.76 8.86 -2.56
N GLU A 286 -9.83 8.82 -1.63
CA GLU A 286 -9.19 7.59 -1.13
C GLU A 286 -10.17 6.76 -0.31
N GLU A 287 -10.98 7.39 0.56
CA GLU A 287 -12.02 6.72 1.33
C GLU A 287 -13.08 6.11 0.39
N HIS A 288 -13.54 6.88 -0.60
CA HIS A 288 -14.48 6.38 -1.61
C HIS A 288 -13.92 5.23 -2.45
N THR A 289 -12.63 5.27 -2.78
CA THR A 289 -11.95 4.21 -3.54
C THR A 289 -11.74 2.97 -2.68
N SER A 290 -11.39 3.15 -1.40
CA SER A 290 -11.24 2.05 -0.44
C SER A 290 -12.57 1.33 -0.20
N GLU A 291 -13.68 2.06 -0.14
CA GLU A 291 -15.02 1.47 -0.04
C GLU A 291 -15.42 0.69 -1.29
N LEU A 292 -15.12 1.21 -2.49
CA LEU A 292 -15.45 0.54 -3.75
C LEU A 292 -14.56 -0.69 -4.02
N GLN A 293 -13.31 -0.69 -3.57
CA GLN A 293 -12.41 -1.85 -3.69
C GLN A 293 -12.70 -2.94 -2.64
N SER A 294 -13.50 -2.62 -1.62
CA SER A 294 -13.94 -3.60 -0.62
C SER A 294 -15.13 -4.46 -1.09
N HIS A 295 -15.58 -4.30 -2.29
CA HIS A 295 -16.65 -5.08 -2.93
C HIS A 295 -16.15 -5.91 -4.09
#